data_d93dadc2134d66839515f35880094cd9
#
_entry.id   d93dadc2134d66839515f35880094cd9
#
_cell.length_a   1.000
_cell.length_b   1.000
_cell.length_c   1.000
_cell.angle_alpha   90.00
_cell.angle_beta   90.00
_cell.angle_gamma   90.00
#
_symmetry.space_group_name_H-M   'P 1'
#
loop_
_entity.id
_entity.type
_entity.pdbx_description
1 polymer ?
#
loop_
_entity_poly.entity_id
_entity_poly.type
_entity_poly.pdbx_seq_one_letter_code
_entity_poly.pdbx_strand_id
1 'polypeptide(L)'
;AYRAVLSPCTGVCTLGDDGLCEGCLRTTAEIARWPQMNDDERLRLMETVLPGREHLRAGFDSLLREREALRKVLHPLSRMPLEAGWNHEELADLLPPGPPAQAAVLAGLVPRKQGTQVLLTRRTDGLRHHGGQVSFPGGRIEPGDVDSVAAALRESHEEIALTSLQVSPLGFLDPFTTISGFRVMPVVAVIDPSYVARPNPDEVADV
;
A
#
# COMPACT_ATOMS: atom_id res chain seq x y z
N ALA A 1 34.39 -34.47 12.94
CA ALA A 1 35.05 -33.15 12.94
C ALA A 1 34.08 -32.18 13.61
N TYR A 2 34.49 -31.60 14.73
CA TYR A 2 33.69 -30.61 15.49
C TYR A 2 33.67 -29.30 14.68
N ARG A 3 32.53 -28.92 14.16
CA ARG A 3 32.37 -27.64 13.49
C ARG A 3 31.86 -26.67 14.55
N ALA A 4 32.73 -25.83 15.10
CA ALA A 4 32.32 -24.79 16.03
C ALA A 4 31.36 -23.84 15.31
N VAL A 5 30.13 -23.75 15.77
CA VAL A 5 29.19 -22.77 15.26
C VAL A 5 29.51 -21.41 15.88
N LEU A 6 30.05 -20.52 15.06
CA LEU A 6 30.44 -19.17 15.46
C LEU A 6 29.18 -18.38 15.84
N SER A 7 29.30 -17.51 16.85
CA SER A 7 28.22 -16.62 17.26
C SER A 7 27.96 -15.56 16.18
N PRO A 8 26.70 -15.20 15.85
CA PRO A 8 26.37 -14.11 14.93
C PRO A 8 26.59 -12.72 15.54
N CYS A 9 27.14 -12.63 16.73
CA CYS A 9 27.36 -11.36 17.44
C CYS A 9 28.37 -10.49 16.70
N THR A 10 27.97 -9.26 16.38
CA THR A 10 28.80 -8.23 15.73
C THR A 10 29.44 -7.25 16.73
N GLY A 11 29.16 -7.41 18.04
CA GLY A 11 29.60 -6.49 19.07
C GLY A 11 28.71 -5.27 19.27
N VAL A 12 27.70 -5.04 18.42
CA VAL A 12 26.68 -4.01 18.58
C VAL A 12 25.50 -4.61 19.35
N CYS A 13 25.32 -4.20 20.60
CA CYS A 13 24.29 -4.77 21.49
C CYS A 13 23.19 -3.76 21.82
N THR A 14 22.71 -3.03 20.82
CA THR A 14 21.57 -2.10 20.92
C THR A 14 20.32 -2.80 20.44
N LEU A 15 19.20 -2.65 21.16
CA LEU A 15 17.89 -3.15 20.73
C LEU A 15 17.19 -2.07 19.91
N GLY A 16 16.71 -2.45 18.74
CA GLY A 16 15.81 -1.63 17.91
C GLY A 16 14.38 -1.64 18.43
N ASP A 17 13.54 -0.78 17.89
CA ASP A 17 12.11 -0.68 18.23
C ASP A 17 11.32 -1.97 17.91
N ASP A 18 11.85 -2.81 17.03
CA ASP A 18 11.34 -4.15 16.70
C ASP A 18 11.69 -5.24 17.73
N GLY A 19 12.42 -4.87 18.80
CA GLY A 19 12.88 -5.80 19.84
C GLY A 19 14.02 -6.73 19.41
N LEU A 20 14.64 -6.47 18.27
CA LEU A 20 15.78 -7.20 17.75
C LEU A 20 17.08 -6.45 18.00
N CYS A 21 18.17 -7.19 18.24
CA CYS A 21 19.50 -6.59 18.31
C CYS A 21 19.89 -6.00 16.94
N GLU A 22 20.25 -4.72 16.89
CA GLU A 22 20.64 -4.04 15.65
C GLU A 22 21.84 -4.66 14.93
N GLY A 23 22.76 -5.27 15.71
CA GLY A 23 23.95 -5.88 15.16
C GLY A 23 23.75 -7.30 14.61
N CYS A 24 22.94 -8.13 15.29
CA CYS A 24 22.83 -9.55 14.94
C CYS A 24 21.40 -10.07 14.75
N LEU A 25 20.39 -9.20 14.84
CA LEU A 25 18.97 -9.47 14.63
C LEU A 25 18.36 -10.56 15.53
N ARG A 26 19.04 -10.94 16.61
CA ARG A 26 18.50 -11.85 17.62
C ARG A 26 17.60 -11.09 18.61
N THR A 27 16.60 -11.76 19.13
CA THR A 27 15.88 -11.30 20.31
C THR A 27 16.74 -11.39 21.55
N THR A 28 16.39 -10.65 22.60
CA THR A 28 17.06 -10.75 23.92
C THR A 28 17.05 -12.19 24.45
N ALA A 29 15.93 -12.91 24.28
CA ALA A 29 15.79 -14.30 24.71
C ALA A 29 16.73 -15.24 23.95
N GLU A 30 16.89 -15.06 22.63
CA GLU A 30 17.82 -15.85 21.82
C GLU A 30 19.29 -15.57 22.17
N ILE A 31 19.63 -14.33 22.50
CA ILE A 31 20.96 -13.97 22.98
C ILE A 31 21.24 -14.66 24.33
N ALA A 32 20.31 -14.59 25.26
CA ALA A 32 20.48 -15.20 26.58
C ALA A 32 20.57 -16.74 26.51
N ARG A 33 19.80 -17.38 25.62
CA ARG A 33 19.81 -18.84 25.42
C ARG A 33 20.97 -19.35 24.57
N TRP A 34 21.67 -18.49 23.86
CA TRP A 34 22.73 -18.89 22.93
C TRP A 34 23.77 -19.86 23.51
N PRO A 35 24.30 -19.68 24.74
CA PRO A 35 25.26 -20.60 25.32
C PRO A 35 24.69 -22.01 25.57
N GLN A 36 23.37 -22.13 25.72
CA GLN A 36 22.67 -23.38 26.05
C GLN A 36 22.10 -24.09 24.83
N MET A 37 22.11 -23.43 23.65
CA MET A 37 21.63 -24.02 22.38
C MET A 37 22.60 -25.07 21.88
N ASN A 38 22.06 -26.16 21.33
CA ASN A 38 22.85 -27.13 20.58
C ASN A 38 23.24 -26.59 19.19
N ASP A 39 24.09 -27.29 18.47
CA ASP A 39 24.61 -26.83 17.19
C ASP A 39 23.53 -26.75 16.10
N ASP A 40 22.53 -27.63 16.12
CA ASP A 40 21.41 -27.61 15.15
C ASP A 40 20.50 -26.39 15.37
N GLU A 41 20.22 -26.04 16.63
CA GLU A 41 19.45 -24.83 16.97
C GLU A 41 20.17 -23.56 16.53
N ARG A 42 21.48 -23.49 16.75
CA ARG A 42 22.33 -22.37 16.34
C ARG A 42 22.41 -22.23 14.83
N LEU A 43 22.61 -23.35 14.11
CA LEU A 43 22.61 -23.37 12.65
C LEU A 43 21.28 -22.92 12.07
N ARG A 44 20.16 -23.44 12.57
CA ARG A 44 18.84 -22.99 12.14
C ARG A 44 18.62 -21.48 12.33
N LEU A 45 19.07 -20.93 13.46
CA LEU A 45 18.99 -19.52 13.71
C LEU A 45 19.81 -18.74 12.67
N MET A 46 21.07 -19.12 12.45
CA MET A 46 21.98 -18.42 11.56
C MET A 46 21.64 -18.56 10.08
N GLU A 47 21.19 -19.73 9.64
CA GLU A 47 20.98 -20.02 8.21
C GLU A 47 19.57 -19.71 7.73
N THR A 48 18.57 -19.65 8.64
CA THR A 48 17.17 -19.47 8.26
C THR A 48 16.55 -18.24 8.91
N VAL A 49 16.64 -18.12 10.23
CA VAL A 49 15.88 -17.11 10.98
C VAL A 49 16.47 -15.71 10.81
N LEU A 50 17.79 -15.57 11.04
CA LEU A 50 18.45 -14.26 10.96
C LEU A 50 18.47 -13.68 9.54
N PRO A 51 18.77 -14.45 8.47
CA PRO A 51 18.66 -13.96 7.10
C PRO A 51 17.23 -13.55 6.73
N GLY A 52 16.22 -14.27 7.23
CA GLY A 52 14.80 -13.89 7.04
C GLY A 52 14.47 -12.54 7.68
N ARG A 53 14.97 -12.29 8.91
CA ARG A 53 14.79 -11.01 9.60
C ARG A 53 15.53 -9.87 8.91
N GLU A 54 16.76 -10.11 8.46
CA GLU A 54 17.54 -9.13 7.69
C GLU A 54 16.81 -8.71 6.41
N HIS A 55 16.26 -9.68 5.69
CA HIS A 55 15.47 -9.42 4.49
C HIS A 55 14.20 -8.61 4.76
N LEU A 56 13.47 -8.94 5.83
CA LEU A 56 12.28 -8.19 6.27
C LEU A 56 12.64 -6.76 6.68
N ARG A 57 13.72 -6.58 7.43
CA ARG A 57 14.20 -5.26 7.87
C ARG A 57 14.64 -4.39 6.71
N ALA A 58 15.41 -4.93 5.77
CA ALA A 58 15.82 -4.23 4.55
C ALA A 58 14.61 -3.82 3.69
N GLY A 59 13.60 -4.70 3.58
CA GLY A 59 12.35 -4.39 2.89
C GLY A 59 11.56 -3.27 3.58
N PHE A 60 11.50 -3.26 4.91
CA PHE A 60 10.83 -2.23 5.69
C PHE A 60 11.52 -0.86 5.55
N ASP A 61 12.84 -0.82 5.64
CA ASP A 61 13.62 0.41 5.47
C ASP A 61 13.49 0.98 4.05
N SER A 62 13.45 0.12 3.03
CA SER A 62 13.18 0.54 1.65
C SER A 62 11.80 1.16 1.52
N LEU A 63 10.78 0.51 2.07
CA LEU A 63 9.40 0.99 2.09
C LEU A 63 9.25 2.35 2.78
N LEU A 64 9.91 2.57 3.91
CA LEU A 64 9.88 3.86 4.61
C LEU A 64 10.49 4.97 3.75
N ARG A 65 11.64 4.72 3.11
CA ARG A 65 12.29 5.67 2.20
C ARG A 65 11.43 5.98 0.98
N GLU A 66 10.82 4.96 0.39
CA GLU A 66 9.90 5.13 -0.74
C GLU A 66 8.65 5.92 -0.36
N ARG A 67 8.06 5.67 0.82
CA ARG A 67 6.93 6.45 1.35
C ARG A 67 7.27 7.92 1.55
N GLU A 68 8.44 8.22 2.12
CA GLU A 68 8.89 9.59 2.30
C GLU A 68 9.17 10.30 0.97
N ALA A 69 9.77 9.60 0.00
CA ALA A 69 10.00 10.13 -1.34
C ALA A 69 8.66 10.47 -2.03
N LEU A 70 7.68 9.59 -1.95
CA LEU A 70 6.35 9.82 -2.49
C LEU A 70 5.64 11.00 -1.82
N ARG A 71 5.69 11.11 -0.49
CA ARG A 71 5.07 12.24 0.23
C ARG A 71 5.62 13.61 -0.17
N LYS A 72 6.87 13.68 -0.64
CA LYS A 72 7.50 14.93 -1.09
C LYS A 72 6.96 15.41 -2.44
N VAL A 73 6.45 14.53 -3.27
CA VAL A 73 5.95 14.83 -4.62
C VAL A 73 4.43 14.81 -4.73
N LEU A 74 3.74 14.29 -3.72
CA LEU A 74 2.28 14.28 -3.64
C LEU A 74 1.77 15.55 -2.96
N HIS A 75 0.54 15.94 -3.29
CA HIS A 75 -0.18 16.92 -2.48
C HIS A 75 -0.46 16.31 -1.10
N PRO A 76 -0.19 17.05 0.00
CA PRO A 76 -0.37 16.49 1.34
C PRO A 76 -1.84 16.25 1.67
N LEU A 77 -2.12 15.25 2.50
CA LEU A 77 -3.49 14.91 2.94
C LEU A 77 -4.21 16.08 3.62
N SER A 78 -3.46 16.99 4.25
CA SER A 78 -4.00 18.20 4.90
C SER A 78 -4.47 19.27 3.92
N ARG A 79 -4.12 19.17 2.62
CA ARG A 79 -4.43 20.16 1.61
C ARG A 79 -4.75 19.49 0.27
N MET A 80 -5.99 19.03 0.16
CA MET A 80 -6.50 18.49 -1.10
C MET A 80 -6.50 19.55 -2.20
N PRO A 81 -6.04 19.24 -3.43
CA PRO A 81 -6.18 20.13 -4.58
C PRO A 81 -7.64 20.48 -4.85
N LEU A 82 -7.96 21.75 -5.03
CA LEU A 82 -9.31 22.24 -5.31
C LEU A 82 -9.51 22.63 -6.78
N GLU A 83 -8.42 22.74 -7.53
CA GLU A 83 -8.39 23.15 -8.91
C GLU A 83 -9.18 22.17 -9.80
N ALA A 84 -9.54 22.60 -11.01
CA ALA A 84 -10.12 21.74 -12.03
C ALA A 84 -9.15 20.58 -12.37
N GLY A 85 -9.64 19.52 -12.97
CA GLY A 85 -8.78 18.44 -13.45
C GLY A 85 -7.75 19.01 -14.44
N TRP A 86 -6.50 18.52 -14.37
CA TRP A 86 -5.38 19.01 -15.21
C TRP A 86 -5.69 18.96 -16.72
N ASN A 87 -6.59 18.07 -17.14
CA ASN A 87 -7.03 17.87 -18.53
C ASN A 87 -8.41 18.52 -18.81
N HIS A 88 -8.92 19.36 -17.91
CA HIS A 88 -10.31 19.89 -18.01
C HIS A 88 -10.47 20.78 -19.25
N GLU A 89 -9.52 21.65 -19.54
CA GLU A 89 -9.58 22.55 -20.69
C GLU A 89 -9.56 21.80 -22.02
N GLU A 90 -8.78 20.71 -22.11
CA GLU A 90 -8.71 19.87 -23.31
C GLU A 90 -10.03 19.12 -23.59
N LEU A 91 -10.83 18.86 -22.56
CA LEU A 91 -12.10 18.15 -22.66
C LEU A 91 -13.32 19.08 -22.69
N ALA A 92 -13.14 20.40 -22.56
CA ALA A 92 -14.21 21.35 -22.33
C ALA A 92 -15.41 21.21 -23.30
N ASP A 93 -15.15 21.00 -24.59
CA ASP A 93 -16.16 20.83 -25.62
C ASP A 93 -16.90 19.48 -25.57
N LEU A 94 -16.36 18.51 -24.83
CA LEU A 94 -16.89 17.15 -24.74
C LEU A 94 -17.63 16.90 -23.41
N LEU A 95 -17.51 17.87 -22.46
CA LEU A 95 -18.09 17.70 -21.13
C LEU A 95 -19.60 17.93 -21.14
N PRO A 96 -20.36 17.19 -20.32
CA PRO A 96 -21.76 17.50 -20.10
C PRO A 96 -21.92 18.87 -19.44
N PRO A 97 -23.05 19.60 -19.69
CA PRO A 97 -23.27 20.89 -19.07
C PRO A 97 -23.44 20.77 -17.55
N GLY A 98 -22.90 21.75 -16.83
CA GLY A 98 -23.00 21.85 -15.37
C GLY A 98 -21.71 21.57 -14.62
N PRO A 99 -21.71 21.68 -13.29
CA PRO A 99 -20.53 21.40 -12.48
C PRO A 99 -20.20 19.90 -12.52
N PRO A 100 -18.89 19.55 -12.54
CA PRO A 100 -18.48 18.15 -12.56
C PRO A 100 -18.88 17.42 -11.26
N ALA A 101 -19.38 16.22 -11.40
CA ALA A 101 -19.59 15.34 -10.26
C ALA A 101 -18.24 14.98 -9.61
N GLN A 102 -18.20 14.91 -8.30
CA GLN A 102 -16.98 14.60 -7.57
C GLN A 102 -16.83 13.10 -7.38
N ALA A 103 -15.64 12.59 -7.64
CA ALA A 103 -15.29 11.20 -7.43
C ALA A 103 -13.89 11.08 -6.82
N ALA A 104 -13.61 9.95 -6.18
CA ALA A 104 -12.29 9.63 -5.66
C ALA A 104 -11.93 8.18 -5.98
N VAL A 105 -10.66 7.95 -6.28
CA VAL A 105 -10.11 6.61 -6.57
C VAL A 105 -8.89 6.33 -5.72
N LEU A 106 -8.65 5.08 -5.40
CA LEU A 106 -7.49 4.63 -4.63
C LEU A 106 -6.38 4.13 -5.57
N ALA A 107 -5.33 4.91 -5.72
CA ALA A 107 -4.07 4.47 -6.33
C ALA A 107 -3.26 3.68 -5.29
N GLY A 108 -3.64 2.44 -5.08
CA GLY A 108 -3.09 1.55 -4.05
C GLY A 108 -1.77 0.93 -4.48
N LEU A 109 -0.73 1.14 -3.69
CA LEU A 109 0.60 0.58 -3.87
C LEU A 109 0.77 -0.62 -2.93
N VAL A 110 0.94 -1.80 -3.48
CA VAL A 110 1.10 -3.06 -2.73
C VAL A 110 2.57 -3.49 -2.78
N PRO A 111 3.31 -3.37 -1.68
CA PRO A 111 4.68 -3.85 -1.63
C PRO A 111 4.75 -5.37 -1.79
N ARG A 112 5.60 -5.85 -2.69
CA ARG A 112 5.84 -7.27 -2.92
C ARG A 112 7.33 -7.56 -2.96
N LYS A 113 7.72 -8.82 -2.83
CA LYS A 113 9.14 -9.24 -2.88
C LYS A 113 9.84 -8.87 -4.20
N GLN A 114 9.09 -8.77 -5.29
CA GLN A 114 9.61 -8.49 -6.64
C GLN A 114 9.43 -7.02 -7.05
N GLY A 115 9.05 -6.15 -6.13
CA GLY A 115 8.77 -4.74 -6.36
C GLY A 115 7.34 -4.35 -5.98
N THR A 116 7.07 -3.06 -5.99
CA THR A 116 5.73 -2.53 -5.69
C THR A 116 4.79 -2.76 -6.86
N GLN A 117 3.63 -3.32 -6.58
CA GLN A 117 2.52 -3.48 -7.53
C GLN A 117 1.47 -2.40 -7.32
N VAL A 118 0.76 -2.06 -8.38
CA VAL A 118 -0.39 -1.16 -8.34
C VAL A 118 -1.66 -1.99 -8.30
N LEU A 119 -2.55 -1.70 -7.36
CA LEU A 119 -3.85 -2.34 -7.23
C LEU A 119 -4.82 -1.77 -8.27
N LEU A 120 -5.35 -2.62 -9.12
CA LEU A 120 -6.35 -2.27 -10.13
C LEU A 120 -7.51 -3.27 -10.06
N THR A 121 -8.69 -2.83 -10.47
CA THR A 121 -9.89 -3.67 -10.61
C THR A 121 -10.29 -3.78 -12.07
N ARG A 122 -10.82 -4.92 -12.50
CA ARG A 122 -11.49 -5.08 -13.77
C ARG A 122 -13.00 -5.19 -13.53
N ARG A 123 -13.75 -4.28 -14.10
CA ARG A 123 -15.22 -4.26 -13.93
C ARG A 123 -15.87 -5.45 -14.61
N THR A 124 -16.99 -5.93 -14.06
CA THR A 124 -17.78 -7.02 -14.68
C THR A 124 -18.32 -6.59 -16.05
N ASP A 125 -18.32 -7.53 -17.01
CA ASP A 125 -18.74 -7.26 -18.40
C ASP A 125 -20.23 -6.90 -18.52
N GLY A 126 -21.05 -7.31 -17.56
CA GLY A 126 -22.50 -7.07 -17.53
C GLY A 126 -22.97 -5.67 -17.11
N LEU A 127 -22.05 -4.79 -16.70
CA LEU A 127 -22.39 -3.43 -16.29
C LEU A 127 -22.80 -2.55 -17.49
N ARG A 128 -23.82 -1.73 -17.30
CA ARG A 128 -24.35 -0.81 -18.34
C ARG A 128 -23.29 0.21 -18.81
N HIS A 129 -22.37 0.58 -17.94
CA HIS A 129 -21.31 1.55 -18.21
C HIS A 129 -19.96 0.96 -17.83
N HIS A 130 -18.96 1.10 -18.72
CA HIS A 130 -17.58 0.73 -18.47
C HIS A 130 -17.34 -0.77 -18.17
N GLY A 131 -18.23 -1.67 -18.60
CA GLY A 131 -18.03 -3.12 -18.44
C GLY A 131 -16.71 -3.58 -19.05
N GLY A 132 -15.98 -4.47 -18.36
CA GLY A 132 -14.68 -5.01 -18.80
C GLY A 132 -13.49 -4.06 -18.68
N GLN A 133 -13.69 -2.78 -18.32
CA GLN A 133 -12.58 -1.82 -18.19
C GLN A 133 -11.77 -2.06 -16.91
N VAL A 134 -10.47 -1.76 -17.00
CA VAL A 134 -9.56 -1.73 -15.86
C VAL A 134 -9.52 -0.32 -15.29
N SER A 135 -9.66 -0.20 -13.98
CA SER A 135 -9.66 1.07 -13.27
C SER A 135 -9.01 0.94 -11.89
N PHE A 136 -8.70 2.05 -11.26
CA PHE A 136 -8.51 2.08 -9.82
C PHE A 136 -9.83 1.82 -9.11
N PRO A 137 -9.85 1.12 -7.96
CA PRO A 137 -11.03 1.04 -7.13
C PRO A 137 -11.45 2.43 -6.66
N GLY A 138 -12.75 2.71 -6.67
CA GLY A 138 -13.28 4.02 -6.30
C GLY A 138 -14.54 4.39 -7.04
N GLY A 139 -15.14 5.51 -6.66
CA GLY A 139 -16.40 5.96 -7.20
C GLY A 139 -16.78 7.38 -6.80
N ARG A 140 -18.07 7.67 -6.82
CA ARG A 140 -18.61 8.98 -6.51
C ARG A 140 -18.44 9.31 -5.02
N ILE A 141 -18.09 10.58 -4.73
CA ILE A 141 -18.12 11.09 -3.36
C ILE A 141 -19.58 11.29 -2.96
N GLU A 142 -19.99 10.64 -1.88
CA GLU A 142 -21.34 10.71 -1.33
C GLU A 142 -21.45 11.72 -0.17
N PRO A 143 -22.66 12.21 0.16
CA PRO A 143 -22.84 13.16 1.26
C PRO A 143 -22.40 12.67 2.63
N GLY A 144 -22.25 11.34 2.80
CA GLY A 144 -21.74 10.72 4.04
C GLY A 144 -20.23 10.65 4.14
N ASP A 145 -19.52 10.89 3.02
CA ASP A 145 -18.06 10.86 3.01
C ASP A 145 -17.51 12.17 3.56
N VAL A 146 -16.65 12.08 4.57
CA VAL A 146 -16.05 13.27 5.21
C VAL A 146 -15.04 13.96 4.29
N ASP A 147 -14.42 13.22 3.37
CA ASP A 147 -13.47 13.70 2.38
C ASP A 147 -13.26 12.68 1.23
N SER A 148 -12.39 13.01 0.28
CA SER A 148 -12.04 12.13 -0.85
C SER A 148 -11.32 10.85 -0.42
N VAL A 149 -10.60 10.87 0.71
CA VAL A 149 -9.95 9.66 1.24
C VAL A 149 -11.02 8.69 1.75
N ALA A 150 -11.99 9.19 2.50
CA ALA A 150 -13.11 8.39 3.00
C ALA A 150 -13.90 7.74 1.86
N ALA A 151 -14.22 8.52 0.81
CA ALA A 151 -14.89 8.00 -0.38
C ALA A 151 -14.11 6.89 -1.07
N ALA A 152 -12.82 7.11 -1.35
CA ALA A 152 -11.97 6.11 -1.99
C ALA A 152 -11.85 4.82 -1.15
N LEU A 153 -11.79 4.93 0.17
CA LEU A 153 -11.72 3.78 1.09
C LEU A 153 -13.06 3.04 1.17
N ARG A 154 -14.19 3.75 1.22
CA ARG A 154 -15.54 3.16 1.23
C ARG A 154 -15.77 2.32 -0.03
N GLU A 155 -15.54 2.91 -1.20
CA GLU A 155 -15.69 2.24 -2.49
C GLU A 155 -14.74 1.03 -2.60
N SER A 156 -13.47 1.16 -2.20
CA SER A 156 -12.51 0.04 -2.19
C SER A 156 -12.95 -1.09 -1.25
N HIS A 157 -13.62 -0.76 -0.14
CA HIS A 157 -14.18 -1.78 0.74
C HIS A 157 -15.37 -2.49 0.09
N GLU A 158 -16.27 -1.75 -0.57
CA GLU A 158 -17.45 -2.29 -1.25
C GLU A 158 -17.06 -3.16 -2.45
N GLU A 159 -16.11 -2.70 -3.26
CA GLU A 159 -15.67 -3.38 -4.49
C GLU A 159 -14.79 -4.61 -4.24
N ILE A 160 -13.86 -4.54 -3.28
CA ILE A 160 -12.79 -5.55 -3.12
C ILE A 160 -12.51 -5.96 -1.67
N ALA A 161 -13.36 -5.57 -0.72
CA ALA A 161 -13.24 -5.83 0.72
C ALA A 161 -11.92 -5.32 1.35
N LEU A 162 -11.34 -4.26 0.81
CA LEU A 162 -10.15 -3.61 1.37
C LEU A 162 -10.57 -2.72 2.55
N THR A 163 -10.10 -3.05 3.74
CA THR A 163 -10.44 -2.30 4.96
C THR A 163 -9.52 -1.11 5.19
N SER A 164 -10.00 -0.06 5.84
CA SER A 164 -9.20 1.12 6.19
C SER A 164 -7.97 0.81 7.03
N LEU A 165 -8.00 -0.24 7.86
CA LEU A 165 -6.86 -0.69 8.66
C LEU A 165 -5.70 -1.25 7.82
N GLN A 166 -5.99 -1.67 6.59
CA GLN A 166 -5.00 -2.20 5.65
C GLN A 166 -4.44 -1.14 4.71
N VAL A 167 -4.86 0.12 4.85
CA VAL A 167 -4.50 1.21 3.93
C VAL A 167 -3.83 2.34 4.70
N SER A 168 -2.68 2.79 4.20
CA SER A 168 -1.95 3.95 4.72
C SER A 168 -1.92 5.04 3.65
N PRO A 169 -2.83 6.03 3.66
CA PRO A 169 -2.83 7.13 2.72
C PRO A 169 -1.54 7.96 2.81
N LEU A 170 -1.00 8.37 1.66
CA LEU A 170 0.22 9.16 1.55
C LEU A 170 -0.03 10.60 1.11
N GLY A 171 -0.98 10.82 0.19
CA GLY A 171 -1.29 12.12 -0.39
C GLY A 171 -2.17 11.98 -1.63
N PHE A 172 -2.33 13.07 -2.37
CA PHE A 172 -3.11 13.13 -3.59
C PHE A 172 -2.22 13.38 -4.81
N LEU A 173 -2.63 12.85 -5.97
CA LEU A 173 -2.18 13.35 -7.26
C LEU A 173 -3.05 14.54 -7.71
N ASP A 174 -2.68 15.18 -8.81
CA ASP A 174 -3.54 16.18 -9.43
C ASP A 174 -4.88 15.55 -9.84
N PRO A 175 -6.00 16.25 -9.63
CA PRO A 175 -7.29 15.77 -10.08
C PRO A 175 -7.34 15.70 -11.60
N PHE A 176 -8.16 14.81 -12.16
CA PHE A 176 -8.40 14.76 -13.59
C PHE A 176 -9.91 14.73 -13.89
N THR A 177 -10.27 15.15 -15.10
CA THR A 177 -11.66 15.20 -15.57
C THR A 177 -11.89 14.04 -16.53
N THR A 178 -13.04 13.36 -16.38
CA THR A 178 -13.49 12.32 -17.32
C THR A 178 -14.50 12.91 -18.30
N ILE A 179 -14.60 12.33 -19.50
CA ILE A 179 -15.60 12.73 -20.51
C ILE A 179 -17.04 12.52 -20.03
N SER A 180 -17.25 11.67 -19.02
CA SER A 180 -18.54 11.45 -18.35
C SER A 180 -18.89 12.55 -17.34
N GLY A 181 -18.06 13.59 -17.20
CA GLY A 181 -18.32 14.76 -16.34
C GLY A 181 -17.93 14.57 -14.87
N PHE A 182 -17.03 13.66 -14.55
CA PHE A 182 -16.48 13.55 -13.20
C PHE A 182 -15.16 14.30 -13.06
N ARG A 183 -15.00 14.98 -11.94
CA ARG A 183 -13.71 15.40 -11.43
C ARG A 183 -13.24 14.33 -10.44
N VAL A 184 -12.19 13.60 -10.80
CA VAL A 184 -11.70 12.46 -10.04
C VAL A 184 -10.46 12.86 -9.25
N MET A 185 -10.47 12.60 -7.94
CA MET A 185 -9.35 12.81 -7.03
C MET A 185 -8.62 11.48 -6.78
N PRO A 186 -7.39 11.30 -7.29
CA PRO A 186 -6.61 10.11 -6.98
C PRO A 186 -5.96 10.21 -5.60
N VAL A 187 -6.26 9.26 -4.73
CA VAL A 187 -5.65 9.08 -3.41
C VAL A 187 -4.55 8.04 -3.52
N VAL A 188 -3.30 8.43 -3.32
CA VAL A 188 -2.18 7.48 -3.27
C VAL A 188 -2.05 6.91 -1.87
N ALA A 189 -1.99 5.60 -1.77
CA ALA A 189 -1.85 4.90 -0.49
C ALA A 189 -0.98 3.65 -0.59
N VAL A 190 -0.34 3.26 0.51
CA VAL A 190 0.29 1.95 0.64
C VAL A 190 -0.71 0.98 1.26
N ILE A 191 -0.83 -0.18 0.65
CA ILE A 191 -1.69 -1.28 1.10
C ILE A 191 -0.84 -2.31 1.84
N ASP A 192 -1.39 -2.87 2.91
CA ASP A 192 -0.75 -3.96 3.65
C ASP A 192 -0.43 -5.13 2.70
N PRO A 193 0.82 -5.61 2.66
CA PRO A 193 1.20 -6.71 1.78
C PRO A 193 0.48 -8.03 2.08
N SER A 194 -0.11 -8.19 3.26
CA SER A 194 -0.92 -9.37 3.62
C SER A 194 -2.35 -9.31 3.07
N TYR A 195 -2.77 -8.15 2.51
CA TYR A 195 -4.09 -8.00 1.92
C TYR A 195 -4.31 -9.01 0.79
N VAL A 196 -5.47 -9.65 0.82
CA VAL A 196 -5.97 -10.57 -0.19
C VAL A 196 -7.32 -10.02 -0.69
N ALA A 197 -7.39 -9.71 -1.97
CA ALA A 197 -8.60 -9.17 -2.58
C ALA A 197 -9.77 -10.16 -2.51
N ARG A 198 -10.97 -9.62 -2.24
CA ARG A 198 -12.24 -10.34 -2.31
C ARG A 198 -13.20 -9.50 -3.15
N PRO A 199 -13.16 -9.67 -4.48
CA PRO A 199 -13.98 -8.88 -5.38
C PRO A 199 -15.48 -9.12 -5.15
N ASN A 200 -16.25 -8.05 -5.18
CA ASN A 200 -17.71 -8.09 -5.25
C ASN A 200 -18.10 -8.50 -6.69
N PRO A 201 -18.67 -9.69 -6.92
CA PRO A 201 -18.91 -10.20 -8.27
C PRO A 201 -19.93 -9.38 -9.07
N ASP A 202 -20.74 -8.56 -8.40
CA ASP A 202 -21.71 -7.68 -9.06
C ASP A 202 -21.03 -6.49 -9.75
N GLU A 203 -19.81 -6.12 -9.33
CA GLU A 203 -19.09 -4.94 -9.83
C GLU A 203 -17.72 -5.26 -10.38
N VAL A 204 -16.99 -6.17 -9.76
CA VAL A 204 -15.59 -6.48 -10.03
C VAL A 204 -15.42 -7.93 -10.44
N ALA A 205 -14.89 -8.13 -11.63
CA ALA A 205 -14.60 -9.46 -12.19
C ALA A 205 -13.22 -9.97 -11.77
N ASP A 206 -12.25 -9.07 -11.54
CA ASP A 206 -10.86 -9.42 -11.22
C ASP A 206 -10.12 -8.27 -10.55
N VAL A 207 -9.04 -8.60 -9.81
CA VAL A 207 -8.19 -7.63 -9.08
C VAL A 207 -6.72 -7.92 -9.32
#